data_61707452b0d43772e5f8ae785cc08862
#
_entry.id   61707452b0d43772e5f8ae785cc08862
#
_cell.length_a   1.000
_cell.length_b   1.000
_cell.length_c   1.000
_cell.angle_alpha   90.00
_cell.angle_beta   90.00
_cell.angle_gamma   90.00
#
_symmetry.space_group_name_H-M   'P 1'
#
loop_
_entity.id
_entity.type
_entity.pdbx_description
1 polymer ?
#
loop_
_entity_poly.entity_id
_entity_poly.type
_entity_poly.pdbx_seq_one_letter_code
_entity_poly.pdbx_strand_id
1 'polypeptide(L)'
;MNKRIITIILALSAVCSGAVAQPKVSGRVPTREKRGYDQQIVIDTASVRVLYALNAKDIKDENTYIDLGKLEVGKRVKKYSSEFIDLSDEEAVKWKKKTGHTGYVPKSFWIGGRPELHENWSELVFSDYFIRGNQLKEYACFPLWAERENSSYTEPWPLMQWTLADEQQTILGHRCQKATCRFRGRDFVAWFAADVPIKGGPWKFGGLPGCILKVYDVQKIYVWEAVAIERGTYQIMQYPDKLYPKSTRKSVWQRQKKYTEDYLNAIGWTSLEGRPTPPKIHFEPLEKE
;
A
#
# COMPACT_ATOMS: atom_id res chain seq x y z
N MET A 1 -58.92 -37.99 18.53
CA MET A 1 -58.55 -36.67 17.94
C MET A 1 -57.15 -36.26 18.48
N ASN A 2 -56.08 -36.63 17.72
CA ASN A 2 -54.72 -36.30 18.13
C ASN A 2 -54.28 -35.01 17.47
N LYS A 3 -54.08 -33.98 18.25
CA LYS A 3 -53.46 -32.72 17.81
C LYS A 3 -51.93 -32.90 17.81
N ARG A 4 -51.32 -32.95 16.63
CA ARG A 4 -49.85 -32.88 16.48
C ARG A 4 -49.44 -31.42 16.64
N ILE A 5 -48.63 -31.14 17.65
CA ILE A 5 -47.96 -29.84 17.85
C ILE A 5 -46.70 -29.91 16.99
N ILE A 6 -46.62 -29.05 15.96
CA ILE A 6 -45.39 -28.86 15.17
C ILE A 6 -44.58 -27.77 15.87
N THR A 7 -43.49 -28.19 16.50
CA THR A 7 -42.49 -27.25 17.06
C THR A 7 -41.60 -26.81 15.93
N ILE A 8 -41.74 -25.54 15.54
CA ILE A 8 -40.82 -24.87 14.60
C ILE A 8 -39.59 -24.44 15.40
N ILE A 9 -38.49 -25.13 15.20
CA ILE A 9 -37.17 -24.72 15.71
C ILE A 9 -36.64 -23.62 14.77
N LEU A 10 -36.76 -22.38 15.20
CA LEU A 10 -36.03 -21.27 14.57
C LEU A 10 -34.54 -21.46 14.93
N ALA A 11 -33.75 -21.91 13.97
CA ALA A 11 -32.30 -21.81 14.08
C ALA A 11 -31.89 -20.36 13.90
N LEU A 12 -31.62 -19.66 15.00
CA LEU A 12 -30.90 -18.40 14.97
C LEU A 12 -29.47 -18.69 14.51
N SER A 13 -29.19 -18.43 13.23
CA SER A 13 -27.83 -18.31 12.76
C SER A 13 -27.23 -17.01 13.36
N ALA A 14 -26.49 -17.18 14.46
CA ALA A 14 -25.63 -16.14 14.97
C ALA A 14 -24.57 -15.86 13.90
N VAL A 15 -24.78 -14.80 13.12
CA VAL A 15 -23.72 -14.19 12.33
C VAL A 15 -22.73 -13.61 13.33
N CYS A 16 -21.71 -14.37 13.68
CA CYS A 16 -20.53 -13.83 14.32
C CYS A 16 -19.90 -12.84 13.33
N SER A 17 -20.28 -11.59 13.42
CA SER A 17 -19.46 -10.47 12.94
C SER A 17 -18.21 -10.46 13.80
N GLY A 18 -17.24 -11.31 13.45
CA GLY A 18 -15.88 -11.20 13.97
C GLY A 18 -15.38 -9.82 13.56
N ALA A 19 -15.33 -8.91 14.52
CA ALA A 19 -14.54 -7.70 14.35
C ALA A 19 -13.10 -8.20 14.09
N VAL A 20 -12.68 -8.14 12.82
CA VAL A 20 -11.29 -8.38 12.47
C VAL A 20 -10.52 -7.27 13.17
N ALA A 21 -9.73 -7.65 14.17
CA ALA A 21 -8.87 -6.70 14.87
C ALA A 21 -8.01 -6.01 13.82
N GLN A 22 -8.06 -4.68 13.77
CA GLN A 22 -7.16 -3.93 12.90
C GLN A 22 -5.71 -4.31 13.26
N PRO A 23 -4.86 -4.51 12.25
CA PRO A 23 -3.45 -4.83 12.50
C PRO A 23 -2.84 -3.80 13.44
N LYS A 24 -2.16 -4.28 14.47
CA LYS A 24 -1.44 -3.42 15.42
C LYS A 24 -0.12 -3.03 14.79
N VAL A 25 -0.12 -1.93 14.06
CA VAL A 25 1.12 -1.33 13.56
C VAL A 25 2.01 -0.94 14.73
N SER A 26 3.25 -1.30 14.67
CA SER A 26 4.19 -1.08 15.75
C SER A 26 5.46 -0.40 15.26
N GLY A 27 6.01 0.51 16.08
CA GLY A 27 7.20 1.26 15.80
C GLY A 27 6.93 2.67 15.28
N ARG A 28 7.99 3.36 14.90
CA ARG A 28 7.91 4.71 14.33
C ARG A 28 7.72 4.61 12.83
N VAL A 29 6.63 5.18 12.35
CA VAL A 29 6.28 5.23 10.95
C VAL A 29 6.47 6.67 10.44
N PRO A 30 7.18 6.88 9.32
CA PRO A 30 7.35 8.21 8.74
C PRO A 30 6.01 8.84 8.37
N THR A 31 5.95 10.18 8.35
CA THR A 31 4.75 10.90 7.93
C THR A 31 4.99 11.67 6.65
N ARG A 32 3.95 11.75 5.82
CA ARG A 32 3.85 12.63 4.64
C ARG A 32 3.15 13.95 4.97
N GLU A 33 2.59 14.04 6.17
CA GLU A 33 1.65 15.09 6.51
C GLU A 33 2.27 16.47 6.64
N LYS A 34 2.34 17.17 5.57
CA LYS A 34 2.42 18.61 5.48
C LYS A 34 1.60 19.13 4.32
N ARG A 35 1.42 18.30 3.29
CA ARG A 35 0.72 18.65 2.06
C ARG A 35 -0.47 17.75 1.82
N GLY A 36 -1.60 18.12 2.37
CA GLY A 36 -2.87 17.74 1.82
C GLY A 36 -3.48 16.44 2.26
N TYR A 37 -2.92 15.73 3.24
CA TYR A 37 -3.61 14.58 3.77
C TYR A 37 -4.97 14.98 4.39
N ASP A 38 -4.97 16.07 5.16
CA ASP A 38 -6.19 16.67 5.74
C ASP A 38 -7.07 17.39 4.72
N GLN A 39 -6.62 17.58 3.47
CA GLN A 39 -7.35 18.19 2.37
C GLN A 39 -7.85 17.17 1.34
N GLN A 40 -7.67 15.88 1.59
CA GLN A 40 -8.15 14.84 0.69
C GLN A 40 -9.68 14.93 0.53
N ILE A 41 -10.14 14.59 -0.67
CA ILE A 41 -11.56 14.53 -1.00
C ILE A 41 -12.00 13.10 -1.24
N VAL A 42 -13.20 12.76 -0.81
CA VAL A 42 -13.84 11.47 -1.09
C VAL A 42 -14.22 11.42 -2.57
N ILE A 43 -13.72 10.41 -3.30
CA ILE A 43 -13.98 10.26 -4.74
C ILE A 43 -14.79 9.01 -5.09
N ASP A 44 -14.80 8.02 -4.19
CA ASP A 44 -15.57 6.78 -4.31
C ASP A 44 -15.72 6.13 -2.93
N THR A 45 -16.46 5.01 -2.89
CA THR A 45 -16.59 4.18 -1.69
C THR A 45 -16.24 2.75 -2.05
N ALA A 46 -15.28 2.18 -1.33
CA ALA A 46 -14.92 0.77 -1.45
C ALA A 46 -15.84 -0.10 -0.57
N SER A 47 -16.27 -1.22 -1.12
CA SER A 47 -17.01 -2.27 -0.40
C SER A 47 -16.10 -3.42 0.05
N VAL A 48 -14.89 -3.46 -0.47
CA VAL A 48 -13.88 -4.47 -0.16
C VAL A 48 -12.51 -3.79 -0.09
N ARG A 49 -11.69 -4.23 0.86
CA ARG A 49 -10.26 -3.96 0.87
C ARG A 49 -9.47 -5.25 1.05
N VAL A 50 -8.30 -5.30 0.45
CA VAL A 50 -7.35 -6.41 0.60
C VAL A 50 -6.09 -5.83 1.23
N LEU A 51 -5.65 -6.42 2.33
CA LEU A 51 -4.44 -6.02 3.04
C LEU A 51 -3.29 -6.94 2.65
N TYR A 52 -2.14 -6.35 2.35
CA TYR A 52 -0.94 -7.06 1.89
C TYR A 52 0.25 -6.75 2.79
N ALA A 53 0.83 -7.77 3.40
CA ALA A 53 2.13 -7.65 4.02
C ALA A 53 3.22 -7.52 2.94
N LEU A 54 4.05 -6.49 3.04
CA LEU A 54 5.25 -6.32 2.21
C LEU A 54 6.46 -6.85 2.97
N ASN A 55 7.20 -7.77 2.34
CA ASN A 55 8.48 -8.33 2.84
C ASN A 55 8.41 -8.77 4.31
N ALA A 56 7.34 -9.46 4.69
CA ALA A 56 7.20 -10.04 6.02
C ALA A 56 8.26 -11.13 6.26
N LYS A 57 8.93 -11.10 7.41
CA LYS A 57 9.78 -12.21 7.87
C LYS A 57 8.92 -13.39 8.37
N ASP A 58 7.82 -13.08 9.03
CA ASP A 58 6.77 -14.02 9.41
C ASP A 58 5.42 -13.42 9.04
N ILE A 59 4.69 -14.08 8.13
CA ILE A 59 3.39 -13.62 7.66
C ILE A 59 2.30 -13.61 8.76
N LYS A 60 2.53 -14.31 9.86
CA LYS A 60 1.61 -14.35 11.01
C LYS A 60 1.92 -13.28 12.05
N ASP A 61 3.10 -12.68 11.99
CA ASP A 61 3.51 -11.60 12.88
C ASP A 61 3.63 -10.30 12.09
N GLU A 62 2.58 -9.48 12.16
CA GLU A 62 2.53 -8.18 11.49
C GLU A 62 3.66 -7.23 11.89
N ASN A 63 4.26 -7.52 13.00
CA ASN A 63 5.43 -6.81 13.48
C ASN A 63 6.67 -7.06 12.63
N THR A 64 6.67 -8.02 11.79
CA THR A 64 7.77 -8.35 10.88
C THR A 64 7.58 -7.76 9.49
N TYR A 65 6.44 -7.11 9.22
CA TYR A 65 6.16 -6.49 7.92
C TYR A 65 6.99 -5.21 7.75
N ILE A 66 7.55 -5.01 6.58
CA ILE A 66 8.13 -3.72 6.22
C ILE A 66 7.04 -2.69 6.03
N ASP A 67 5.93 -3.10 5.39
CA ASP A 67 4.74 -2.28 5.21
C ASP A 67 3.48 -3.14 5.19
N LEU A 68 2.34 -2.52 5.47
CA LEU A 68 1.02 -3.08 5.25
C LEU A 68 0.32 -2.27 4.16
N GLY A 69 0.40 -2.77 2.93
CA GLY A 69 -0.33 -2.18 1.81
C GLY A 69 -1.81 -2.51 1.85
N LYS A 70 -2.66 -1.62 1.38
CA LYS A 70 -4.09 -1.85 1.21
C LYS A 70 -4.55 -1.55 -0.21
N LEU A 71 -5.33 -2.47 -0.78
CA LEU A 71 -6.08 -2.27 -2.02
C LEU A 71 -7.54 -2.06 -1.68
N GLU A 72 -8.05 -0.86 -1.88
CA GLU A 72 -9.45 -0.50 -1.70
C GLU A 72 -10.16 -0.58 -3.06
N VAL A 73 -11.28 -1.32 -3.12
CA VAL A 73 -12.00 -1.59 -4.36
C VAL A 73 -13.38 -0.93 -4.32
N GLY A 74 -13.47 0.21 -4.97
CA GLY A 74 -14.71 0.96 -5.16
C GLY A 74 -15.43 0.59 -6.46
N LYS A 75 -16.54 1.27 -6.73
CA LYS A 75 -17.34 1.08 -7.96
C LYS A 75 -16.62 1.57 -9.21
N ARG A 76 -15.90 2.68 -9.10
CA ARG A 76 -15.23 3.37 -10.22
C ARG A 76 -13.72 3.42 -10.09
N VAL A 77 -13.22 3.29 -8.87
CA VAL A 77 -11.81 3.49 -8.54
C VAL A 77 -11.30 2.34 -7.70
N LYS A 78 -10.11 1.86 -8.00
CA LYS A 78 -9.29 1.08 -7.08
C LYS A 78 -8.15 1.97 -6.59
N LYS A 79 -7.87 1.94 -5.30
CA LYS A 79 -6.74 2.66 -4.69
C LYS A 79 -5.82 1.64 -4.00
N TYR A 80 -4.52 1.75 -4.25
CA TYR A 80 -3.50 1.08 -3.46
C TYR A 80 -2.67 2.12 -2.72
N SER A 81 -2.49 1.95 -1.42
CA SER A 81 -1.69 2.82 -0.54
C SER A 81 -1.14 2.02 0.65
N SER A 82 -0.25 2.62 1.43
CA SER A 82 0.23 2.08 2.70
C SER A 82 -0.75 2.39 3.83
N GLU A 83 -1.20 1.37 4.54
CA GLU A 83 -1.97 1.54 5.77
C GLU A 83 -1.13 2.17 6.88
N PHE A 84 0.13 1.79 6.98
CA PHE A 84 1.02 2.31 8.01
C PHE A 84 1.29 3.80 7.86
N ILE A 85 1.55 4.25 6.64
CA ILE A 85 1.75 5.68 6.35
C ILE A 85 0.46 6.47 6.58
N ASP A 86 -0.69 5.95 6.16
CA ASP A 86 -1.97 6.63 6.37
C ASP A 86 -2.28 6.80 7.86
N LEU A 87 -2.01 5.79 8.70
CA LEU A 87 -2.14 5.91 10.16
C LEU A 87 -1.18 6.95 10.75
N SER A 88 0.06 7.01 10.26
CA SER A 88 1.02 8.03 10.68
C SER A 88 0.58 9.45 10.29
N ASP A 89 0.03 9.62 9.09
CA ASP A 89 -0.51 10.89 8.62
C ASP A 89 -1.75 11.32 9.44
N GLU A 90 -2.60 10.38 9.85
CA GLU A 90 -3.72 10.65 10.77
C GLU A 90 -3.24 11.14 12.13
N GLU A 91 -2.20 10.52 12.69
CA GLU A 91 -1.60 10.99 13.95
C GLU A 91 -0.98 12.38 13.79
N ALA A 92 -0.39 12.69 12.63
CA ALA A 92 0.11 14.02 12.33
C ALA A 92 -1.02 15.06 12.31
N VAL A 93 -2.17 14.74 11.72
CA VAL A 93 -3.35 15.62 11.73
C VAL A 93 -3.87 15.82 13.16
N LYS A 94 -3.96 14.78 13.96
CA LYS A 94 -4.36 14.86 15.38
C LYS A 94 -3.37 15.73 16.17
N TRP A 95 -2.08 15.55 15.92
CA TRP A 95 -1.02 16.32 16.56
C TRP A 95 -1.11 17.82 16.23
N LYS A 96 -1.30 18.18 14.95
CA LYS A 96 -1.54 19.56 14.52
C LYS A 96 -2.74 20.20 15.23
N LYS A 97 -3.87 19.50 15.27
CA LYS A 97 -5.09 19.98 15.95
C LYS A 97 -4.86 20.20 17.45
N LYS A 98 -4.11 19.31 18.10
CA LYS A 98 -3.81 19.39 19.54
C LYS A 98 -2.86 20.52 19.89
N THR A 99 -1.85 20.76 19.06
CA THR A 99 -0.77 21.70 19.37
C THR A 99 -0.97 23.09 18.76
N GLY A 100 -1.86 23.23 17.76
CA GLY A 100 -2.01 24.46 16.98
C GLY A 100 -0.83 24.75 16.04
N HIS A 101 0.16 23.87 15.96
CA HIS A 101 1.32 24.06 15.07
C HIS A 101 0.94 23.77 13.61
N THR A 102 1.20 24.73 12.72
CA THR A 102 0.98 24.60 11.28
C THR A 102 2.27 24.50 10.48
N GLY A 103 3.38 24.98 11.03
CA GLY A 103 4.68 25.05 10.36
C GLY A 103 5.63 23.89 10.61
N TYR A 104 5.37 23.08 11.62
CA TYR A 104 6.18 21.94 12.01
C TYR A 104 5.30 20.72 12.27
N VAL A 105 5.71 19.56 11.78
CA VAL A 105 5.11 18.26 12.08
C VAL A 105 6.24 17.29 12.39
N PRO A 106 6.10 16.40 13.39
CA PRO A 106 7.07 15.34 13.62
C PRO A 106 7.32 14.51 12.37
N LYS A 107 8.57 14.13 12.11
CA LYS A 107 8.94 13.31 10.94
C LYS A 107 8.34 11.92 10.95
N SER A 108 7.93 11.43 12.11
CA SER A 108 7.36 10.11 12.30
C SER A 108 6.54 10.04 13.58
N PHE A 109 5.57 9.15 13.63
CA PHE A 109 4.75 8.87 14.79
C PHE A 109 4.90 7.41 15.24
N TRP A 110 4.67 7.17 16.52
CA TRP A 110 4.54 5.82 17.06
C TRP A 110 3.18 5.26 16.69
N ILE A 111 3.18 4.18 15.93
CA ILE A 111 1.98 3.48 15.52
C ILE A 111 2.08 2.07 16.13
N GLY A 112 1.28 1.78 17.15
CA GLY A 112 1.37 0.53 17.92
C GLY A 112 2.47 0.52 18.98
N GLY A 113 2.86 -0.66 19.47
CA GLY A 113 3.67 -0.85 20.69
C GLY A 113 5.15 -1.15 20.52
N ARG A 114 5.75 -1.00 19.33
CA ARG A 114 7.13 -1.41 19.08
C ARG A 114 8.17 -0.30 19.09
N PRO A 115 9.42 -0.64 19.51
CA PRO A 115 10.55 0.28 19.47
C PRO A 115 11.29 0.33 18.12
N GLU A 116 10.93 -0.45 17.09
CA GLU A 116 11.67 -0.50 15.84
C GLU A 116 11.30 0.63 14.88
N LEU A 117 12.33 1.20 14.25
CA LEU A 117 12.25 2.35 13.38
C LEU A 117 12.10 1.91 11.92
N HIS A 118 10.98 2.23 11.28
CA HIS A 118 10.90 2.30 9.83
C HIS A 118 11.11 3.74 9.39
N GLU A 119 12.35 4.23 9.50
CA GLU A 119 12.70 5.60 9.08
C GLU A 119 13.02 5.70 7.58
N ASN A 120 13.06 4.58 6.88
CA ASN A 120 13.47 4.55 5.49
C ASN A 120 12.29 4.91 4.58
N TRP A 121 12.46 6.00 3.85
CA TRP A 121 11.58 6.31 2.73
C TRP A 121 11.70 5.24 1.65
N SER A 122 10.56 4.86 1.10
CA SER A 122 10.45 4.02 -0.08
C SER A 122 9.40 4.63 -1.00
N GLU A 123 9.74 4.76 -2.27
CA GLU A 123 8.81 5.25 -3.30
C GLU A 123 7.50 4.45 -3.31
N LEU A 124 7.60 3.17 -3.06
CA LEU A 124 6.49 2.24 -3.08
C LEU A 124 5.52 2.47 -1.93
N VAL A 125 6.07 2.70 -0.72
CA VAL A 125 5.27 2.85 0.50
C VAL A 125 4.65 4.24 0.60
N PHE A 126 5.34 5.27 0.08
CA PHE A 126 4.87 6.65 0.17
C PHE A 126 3.89 7.05 -0.93
N SER A 127 3.89 6.37 -2.07
CA SER A 127 3.03 6.72 -3.21
C SER A 127 1.65 6.10 -3.10
N ASP A 128 0.64 6.83 -3.57
CA ASP A 128 -0.72 6.33 -3.73
C ASP A 128 -1.01 6.07 -5.21
N TYR A 129 -1.60 4.92 -5.50
CA TYR A 129 -1.91 4.46 -6.85
C TYR A 129 -3.42 4.34 -7.04
N PHE A 130 -3.93 5.02 -8.07
CA PHE A 130 -5.36 5.03 -8.40
C PHE A 130 -5.57 4.43 -9.78
N ILE A 131 -6.46 3.45 -9.90
CA ILE A 131 -6.85 2.83 -11.16
C ILE A 131 -8.30 3.14 -11.45
N ARG A 132 -8.55 3.81 -12.60
CA ARG A 132 -9.88 4.13 -13.13
C ARG A 132 -9.99 3.63 -14.55
N GLY A 133 -10.83 2.61 -14.78
CA GLY A 133 -10.89 1.96 -16.09
C GLY A 133 -9.52 1.44 -16.51
N ASN A 134 -8.99 1.95 -17.61
CA ASN A 134 -7.67 1.62 -18.14
C ASN A 134 -6.59 2.66 -17.81
N GLN A 135 -6.84 3.58 -16.89
CA GLN A 135 -5.89 4.61 -16.47
C GLN A 135 -5.36 4.35 -15.08
N LEU A 136 -4.05 4.47 -14.93
CA LEU A 136 -3.34 4.52 -13.66
C LEU A 136 -2.89 5.95 -13.39
N LYS A 137 -3.19 6.47 -12.21
CA LYS A 137 -2.63 7.71 -11.69
C LYS A 137 -1.83 7.42 -10.44
N GLU A 138 -0.59 7.86 -10.40
CA GLU A 138 0.26 7.84 -9.22
C GLU A 138 0.38 9.24 -8.63
N TYR A 139 0.17 9.36 -7.32
CA TYR A 139 0.62 10.49 -6.54
C TYR A 139 1.94 10.08 -5.89
N ALA A 140 3.03 10.51 -6.49
CA ALA A 140 4.37 10.25 -5.99
C ALA A 140 4.66 11.17 -4.81
N CYS A 141 4.64 10.60 -3.63
CA CYS A 141 4.90 11.30 -2.39
C CYS A 141 6.33 11.07 -1.94
N PHE A 142 6.97 12.14 -1.51
CA PHE A 142 8.30 12.14 -0.94
C PHE A 142 8.22 12.42 0.56
N PRO A 143 9.28 12.12 1.33
CA PRO A 143 9.29 12.42 2.75
C PRO A 143 9.03 13.90 3.02
N LEU A 144 8.58 14.22 4.23
CA LEU A 144 8.20 15.56 4.66
C LEU A 144 9.23 16.64 4.31
N TRP A 145 10.52 16.33 4.44
CA TRP A 145 11.61 17.26 4.13
C TRP A 145 11.86 17.46 2.62
N ALA A 146 11.31 16.59 1.77
CA ALA A 146 11.40 16.64 0.31
C ALA A 146 10.01 16.83 -0.35
N GLU A 147 9.01 17.27 0.38
CA GLU A 147 7.63 17.41 -0.10
C GLU A 147 7.47 18.28 -1.36
N ARG A 148 8.41 19.19 -1.62
CA ARG A 148 8.46 20.00 -2.85
C ARG A 148 8.60 19.16 -4.12
N GLU A 149 9.06 17.93 -4.01
CA GLU A 149 9.23 16.98 -5.10
C GLU A 149 7.95 16.17 -5.37
N ASN A 150 6.94 16.30 -4.50
CA ASN A 150 5.65 15.67 -4.69
C ASN A 150 5.06 16.04 -6.05
N SER A 151 4.58 15.05 -6.76
CA SER A 151 4.03 15.24 -8.11
C SER A 151 3.12 14.08 -8.47
N SER A 152 2.38 14.22 -9.54
CA SER A 152 1.55 13.13 -10.05
C SER A 152 1.77 12.89 -11.54
N TYR A 153 1.57 11.66 -11.97
CA TYR A 153 1.47 11.34 -13.39
C TYR A 153 0.31 10.38 -13.64
N THR A 154 -0.14 10.36 -14.90
CA THR A 154 -1.15 9.43 -15.36
C THR A 154 -0.60 8.71 -16.58
N GLU A 155 -0.79 7.41 -16.64
CA GLU A 155 -0.44 6.55 -17.77
C GLU A 155 -1.56 5.53 -18.02
N PRO A 156 -1.63 4.88 -19.19
CA PRO A 156 -2.46 3.70 -19.35
C PRO A 156 -2.11 2.67 -18.28
N TRP A 157 -3.14 2.06 -17.65
CA TRP A 157 -2.86 1.00 -16.68
C TRP A 157 -2.08 -0.11 -17.37
N PRO A 158 -0.86 -0.43 -16.92
CA PRO A 158 0.01 -1.33 -17.65
C PRO A 158 -0.58 -2.74 -17.68
N LEU A 159 -0.77 -3.26 -18.90
CA LEU A 159 -1.22 -4.63 -19.11
C LEU A 159 0.00 -5.56 -19.00
N MET A 160 0.01 -6.37 -17.95
CA MET A 160 1.02 -7.39 -17.76
C MET A 160 0.67 -8.64 -18.57
N GLN A 161 1.64 -9.14 -19.33
CA GLN A 161 1.51 -10.35 -20.14
C GLN A 161 1.79 -11.56 -19.24
N TRP A 162 0.73 -12.14 -18.67
CA TRP A 162 0.84 -13.28 -17.76
C TRP A 162 0.85 -14.61 -18.50
N THR A 163 1.79 -15.47 -18.16
CA THR A 163 1.79 -16.90 -18.51
C THR A 163 1.26 -17.68 -17.33
N LEU A 164 0.14 -18.37 -17.53
CA LEU A 164 -0.47 -19.21 -16.50
C LEU A 164 0.30 -20.52 -16.36
N ALA A 165 0.38 -21.04 -15.14
CA ALA A 165 0.97 -22.32 -14.81
C ALA A 165 -0.05 -23.19 -14.03
N ASP A 166 0.19 -24.51 -14.00
CA ASP A 166 -0.75 -25.45 -13.37
C ASP A 166 -0.60 -25.53 -11.85
N GLU A 167 0.51 -24.99 -11.33
CA GLU A 167 0.79 -25.00 -9.90
C GLU A 167 -0.24 -24.20 -9.12
N GLN A 168 -0.59 -24.72 -7.97
CA GLN A 168 -1.62 -24.16 -7.11
C GLN A 168 -1.16 -24.14 -5.66
N GLN A 169 -1.65 -23.17 -4.90
CA GLN A 169 -1.52 -23.10 -3.46
C GLN A 169 -2.76 -22.46 -2.83
N THR A 170 -2.92 -22.60 -1.54
CA THR A 170 -4.02 -21.96 -0.79
C THR A 170 -3.49 -20.74 -0.05
N ILE A 171 -4.15 -19.58 -0.24
CA ILE A 171 -3.84 -18.32 0.47
C ILE A 171 -5.16 -17.79 1.02
N LEU A 172 -5.23 -17.50 2.31
CA LEU A 172 -6.44 -17.03 3.00
C LEU A 172 -7.68 -17.93 2.75
N GLY A 173 -7.47 -19.24 2.58
CA GLY A 173 -8.53 -20.20 2.28
C GLY A 173 -8.95 -20.25 0.80
N HIS A 174 -8.41 -19.41 -0.06
CA HIS A 174 -8.68 -19.40 -1.50
C HIS A 174 -7.67 -20.23 -2.28
N ARG A 175 -8.15 -21.00 -3.25
CA ARG A 175 -7.30 -21.75 -4.18
C ARG A 175 -6.72 -20.81 -5.22
N CYS A 176 -5.41 -20.59 -5.17
CA CYS A 176 -4.69 -19.68 -6.05
C CYS A 176 -3.94 -20.46 -7.12
N GLN A 177 -4.03 -19.99 -8.36
CA GLN A 177 -3.23 -20.46 -9.49
C GLN A 177 -2.00 -19.58 -9.68
N LYS A 178 -0.89 -20.17 -10.07
CA LYS A 178 0.36 -19.47 -10.38
C LYS A 178 0.31 -18.82 -11.75
N ALA A 179 0.92 -17.65 -11.85
CA ALA A 179 1.19 -16.98 -13.11
C ALA A 179 2.56 -16.28 -13.06
N THR A 180 3.20 -16.12 -14.20
CA THR A 180 4.50 -15.44 -14.31
C THR A 180 4.45 -14.38 -15.39
N CYS A 181 5.19 -13.29 -15.23
CA CYS A 181 5.37 -12.29 -16.27
C CYS A 181 6.72 -11.59 -16.15
N ARG A 182 7.18 -11.04 -17.27
CA ARG A 182 8.22 -10.02 -17.26
C ARG A 182 7.55 -8.66 -17.39
N PHE A 183 7.85 -7.77 -16.46
CA PHE A 183 7.29 -6.42 -16.46
C PHE A 183 8.36 -5.40 -16.10
N ARG A 184 8.56 -4.41 -16.97
CA ARG A 184 9.50 -3.30 -16.79
C ARG A 184 10.87 -3.73 -16.21
N GLY A 185 11.48 -4.69 -16.93
CA GLY A 185 12.83 -5.18 -16.62
C GLY A 185 12.94 -6.15 -15.44
N ARG A 186 11.80 -6.55 -14.82
CA ARG A 186 11.77 -7.46 -13.68
C ARG A 186 10.85 -8.64 -13.94
N ASP A 187 11.25 -9.84 -13.50
CA ASP A 187 10.45 -11.06 -13.62
C ASP A 187 9.65 -11.28 -12.33
N PHE A 188 8.33 -11.49 -12.48
CA PHE A 188 7.40 -11.66 -11.37
C PHE A 188 6.71 -13.03 -11.40
N VAL A 189 6.41 -13.51 -10.19
CA VAL A 189 5.54 -14.66 -9.93
C VAL A 189 4.34 -14.16 -9.15
N ALA A 190 3.14 -14.45 -9.62
CA ALA A 190 1.88 -14.13 -8.95
C ALA A 190 1.07 -15.39 -8.67
N TRP A 191 0.26 -15.32 -7.61
CA TRP A 191 -0.74 -16.30 -7.22
C TRP A 191 -2.06 -15.58 -7.12
N PHE A 192 -3.01 -15.95 -7.94
CA PHE A 192 -4.31 -15.31 -8.02
C PHE A 192 -5.46 -16.27 -7.73
N ALA A 193 -6.48 -15.78 -7.05
CA ALA A 193 -7.69 -16.48 -6.68
C ALA A 193 -8.81 -16.08 -7.65
N ALA A 194 -9.25 -17.02 -8.49
CA ALA A 194 -10.32 -16.78 -9.47
C ALA A 194 -11.71 -16.64 -8.82
N ASP A 195 -11.91 -17.21 -7.64
CA ASP A 195 -13.14 -17.11 -6.83
C ASP A 195 -13.28 -15.78 -6.08
N VAL A 196 -12.21 -14.95 -6.04
CA VAL A 196 -12.27 -13.59 -5.51
C VAL A 196 -12.46 -12.61 -6.67
N PRO A 197 -13.65 -12.01 -6.86
CA PRO A 197 -14.00 -11.27 -8.07
C PRO A 197 -13.41 -9.84 -8.08
N ILE A 198 -12.14 -9.71 -7.71
CA ILE A 198 -11.36 -8.46 -7.73
C ILE A 198 -10.31 -8.59 -8.82
N LYS A 199 -10.46 -7.85 -9.92
CA LYS A 199 -9.43 -7.82 -10.98
C LYS A 199 -8.32 -6.86 -10.58
N GLY A 200 -7.26 -7.35 -9.93
CA GLY A 200 -6.13 -6.54 -9.47
C GLY A 200 -5.35 -7.19 -8.35
N GLY A 201 -4.37 -6.46 -7.85
CA GLY A 201 -3.47 -6.87 -6.78
C GLY A 201 -2.82 -5.66 -6.12
N PRO A 202 -1.76 -5.85 -5.32
CA PRO A 202 -1.03 -4.75 -4.72
C PRO A 202 -0.35 -3.90 -5.80
N TRP A 203 0.04 -2.68 -5.45
CA TRP A 203 0.74 -1.73 -6.33
C TRP A 203 0.01 -1.54 -7.67
N LYS A 204 0.64 -1.82 -8.79
CA LYS A 204 0.10 -1.67 -10.17
C LYS A 204 -0.34 -3.01 -10.77
N PHE A 205 -0.22 -4.13 -10.02
CA PHE A 205 -0.49 -5.45 -10.56
C PHE A 205 -1.95 -5.67 -10.93
N GLY A 206 -2.17 -6.33 -12.07
CA GLY A 206 -3.47 -6.68 -12.59
C GLY A 206 -3.38 -7.53 -13.85
N GLY A 207 -4.53 -7.73 -14.52
CA GLY A 207 -4.59 -8.49 -15.77
C GLY A 207 -4.84 -9.99 -15.61
N LEU A 208 -4.92 -10.51 -14.37
CA LEU A 208 -5.33 -11.88 -14.09
C LEU A 208 -6.85 -11.97 -13.84
N PRO A 209 -7.48 -13.16 -14.07
CA PRO A 209 -8.92 -13.31 -13.96
C PRO A 209 -9.40 -13.52 -12.50
N GLY A 210 -8.84 -12.76 -11.56
CA GLY A 210 -9.15 -12.82 -10.13
C GLY A 210 -8.23 -11.90 -9.33
N CYS A 211 -8.32 -12.02 -8.00
CA CYS A 211 -7.49 -11.24 -7.10
C CYS A 211 -6.09 -11.85 -6.97
N ILE A 212 -5.06 -11.03 -7.15
CA ILE A 212 -3.69 -11.45 -6.90
C ILE A 212 -3.48 -11.40 -5.37
N LEU A 213 -3.41 -12.55 -4.73
CA LEU A 213 -3.23 -12.66 -3.29
C LEU A 213 -1.76 -12.75 -2.87
N LYS A 214 -0.87 -13.11 -3.78
CA LYS A 214 0.57 -13.06 -3.54
C LYS A 214 1.29 -12.71 -4.84
N VAL A 215 2.29 -11.85 -4.77
CA VAL A 215 3.17 -11.56 -5.89
C VAL A 215 4.55 -11.22 -5.37
N TYR A 216 5.57 -11.67 -6.09
CA TYR A 216 6.96 -11.39 -5.76
C TYR A 216 7.82 -11.38 -7.02
N ASP A 217 8.89 -10.61 -6.98
CA ASP A 217 9.94 -10.73 -8.00
C ASP A 217 10.77 -11.99 -7.76
N VAL A 218 11.32 -12.57 -8.83
CA VAL A 218 12.06 -13.86 -8.77
C VAL A 218 13.21 -13.81 -7.75
N GLN A 219 13.82 -12.64 -7.54
CA GLN A 219 14.88 -12.43 -6.55
C GLN A 219 14.35 -12.26 -5.13
N LYS A 220 13.02 -12.15 -4.94
CA LYS A 220 12.34 -11.92 -3.67
C LYS A 220 12.81 -10.66 -2.94
N ILE A 221 13.18 -9.63 -3.70
CA ILE A 221 13.47 -8.30 -3.15
C ILE A 221 12.16 -7.64 -2.72
N TYR A 222 11.09 -7.90 -3.47
CA TYR A 222 9.73 -7.46 -3.19
C TYR A 222 8.78 -8.65 -3.11
N VAL A 223 8.16 -8.82 -1.98
CA VAL A 223 7.20 -9.90 -1.73
C VAL A 223 5.94 -9.29 -1.09
N TRP A 224 4.82 -9.33 -1.78
CA TRP A 224 3.51 -9.04 -1.22
C TRP A 224 2.73 -10.32 -1.01
N GLU A 225 2.14 -10.47 0.16
CA GLU A 225 1.22 -11.54 0.45
C GLU A 225 -0.01 -11.00 1.18
N ALA A 226 -1.20 -11.35 0.69
CA ALA A 226 -2.45 -10.95 1.30
C ALA A 226 -2.59 -11.57 2.69
N VAL A 227 -2.93 -10.73 3.67
CA VAL A 227 -3.15 -11.13 5.07
C VAL A 227 -4.60 -11.00 5.49
N ALA A 228 -5.40 -10.21 4.76
CA ALA A 228 -6.84 -10.09 4.98
C ALA A 228 -7.58 -9.67 3.71
N ILE A 229 -8.83 -10.12 3.59
CA ILE A 229 -9.84 -9.60 2.67
C ILE A 229 -11.01 -9.15 3.53
N GLU A 230 -11.26 -7.86 3.57
CA GLU A 230 -12.25 -7.26 4.46
C GLU A 230 -13.42 -6.68 3.66
N ARG A 231 -14.64 -6.92 4.12
CA ARG A 231 -15.85 -6.31 3.57
C ARG A 231 -16.32 -5.21 4.49
N GLY A 232 -16.68 -4.07 3.92
CA GLY A 232 -17.07 -2.90 4.71
C GLY A 232 -17.44 -1.71 3.84
N THR A 233 -17.45 -0.55 4.44
CA THR A 233 -17.64 0.73 3.76
C THR A 233 -16.45 1.62 4.05
N TYR A 234 -15.58 1.79 3.06
CA TYR A 234 -14.34 2.56 3.18
C TYR A 234 -14.36 3.72 2.19
N GLN A 235 -14.07 4.91 2.65
CA GLN A 235 -13.99 6.08 1.78
C GLN A 235 -12.68 6.06 1.00
N ILE A 236 -12.74 6.05 -0.32
CA ILE A 236 -11.58 6.23 -1.17
C ILE A 236 -11.32 7.72 -1.31
N MET A 237 -10.20 8.16 -0.74
CA MET A 237 -9.81 9.56 -0.69
C MET A 237 -8.66 9.85 -1.65
N GLN A 238 -8.69 11.04 -2.26
CA GLN A 238 -7.68 11.51 -3.22
C GLN A 238 -7.16 12.88 -2.82
N TYR A 239 -5.87 13.13 -3.04
CA TYR A 239 -5.26 14.43 -2.87
C TYR A 239 -5.81 15.46 -3.87
N PRO A 240 -5.88 16.74 -3.49
CA PRO A 240 -6.13 17.82 -4.44
C PRO A 240 -5.02 17.88 -5.49
N ASP A 241 -5.37 17.81 -6.77
CA ASP A 241 -4.41 17.84 -7.88
C ASP A 241 -3.49 19.08 -7.87
N LYS A 242 -3.98 20.20 -7.34
CA LYS A 242 -3.20 21.45 -7.22
C LYS A 242 -1.95 21.32 -6.35
N LEU A 243 -1.92 20.34 -5.44
CA LEU A 243 -0.80 20.08 -4.53
C LEU A 243 0.24 19.13 -5.13
N TYR A 244 -0.10 18.48 -6.25
CA TYR A 244 0.73 17.48 -6.92
C TYR A 244 0.91 17.86 -8.39
N PRO A 245 1.90 18.72 -8.73
CA PRO A 245 2.15 19.13 -10.10
C PRO A 245 2.28 17.96 -11.04
N LYS A 246 1.75 18.11 -12.26
CA LYS A 246 1.84 17.07 -13.28
C LYS A 246 3.29 16.77 -13.66
N SER A 247 3.61 15.51 -13.81
CA SER A 247 4.94 15.00 -14.15
C SER A 247 4.82 13.83 -15.13
N THR A 248 5.94 13.18 -15.40
CA THR A 248 6.00 11.92 -16.15
C THR A 248 6.55 10.81 -15.26
N ARG A 249 6.21 9.56 -15.57
CA ARG A 249 6.77 8.39 -14.87
C ARG A 249 8.30 8.45 -14.82
N LYS A 250 8.95 8.72 -15.94
CA LYS A 250 10.41 8.82 -16.03
C LYS A 250 10.98 9.89 -15.10
N SER A 251 10.37 11.07 -15.05
CA SER A 251 10.83 12.16 -14.19
C SER A 251 10.62 11.85 -12.70
N VAL A 252 9.49 11.21 -12.34
CA VAL A 252 9.25 10.73 -10.97
C VAL A 252 10.31 9.70 -10.59
N TRP A 253 10.54 8.69 -11.42
CA TRP A 253 11.53 7.65 -11.19
C TRP A 253 12.95 8.22 -10.98
N GLN A 254 13.36 9.19 -11.81
CA GLN A 254 14.67 9.84 -11.67
C GLN A 254 14.82 10.56 -10.32
N ARG A 255 13.76 11.22 -9.85
CA ARG A 255 13.77 11.85 -8.52
C ARG A 255 13.83 10.82 -7.40
N GLN A 256 13.02 9.76 -7.48
CA GLN A 256 13.03 8.67 -6.52
C GLN A 256 14.42 8.05 -6.42
N LYS A 257 15.05 7.74 -7.56
CA LYS A 257 16.42 7.25 -7.60
C LYS A 257 17.39 8.19 -6.91
N LYS A 258 17.37 9.48 -7.27
CA LYS A 258 18.23 10.50 -6.65
C LYS A 258 18.08 10.54 -5.14
N TYR A 259 16.84 10.53 -4.64
CA TYR A 259 16.57 10.60 -3.20
C TYR A 259 16.93 9.31 -2.46
N THR A 260 16.97 8.17 -3.12
CA THR A 260 17.39 6.91 -2.50
C THR A 260 18.90 6.75 -2.52
N GLU A 261 19.55 6.95 -3.67
CA GLU A 261 21.01 6.73 -3.82
C GLU A 261 21.86 7.80 -3.16
N ASP A 262 21.38 9.03 -3.15
CA ASP A 262 22.15 10.19 -2.66
C ASP A 262 21.32 11.05 -1.69
N TYR A 263 20.72 10.35 -0.73
CA TYR A 263 19.84 10.92 0.28
C TYR A 263 20.46 12.16 0.97
N LEU A 264 21.72 12.09 1.36
CA LEU A 264 22.37 13.15 2.10
C LEU A 264 22.54 14.42 1.27
N ASN A 265 23.01 14.30 0.03
CA ASN A 265 23.10 15.45 -0.87
C ASN A 265 21.71 15.97 -1.26
N ALA A 266 20.74 15.05 -1.43
CA ALA A 266 19.37 15.42 -1.77
C ALA A 266 18.71 16.29 -0.69
N ILE A 267 19.05 16.08 0.59
CA ILE A 267 18.54 16.89 1.72
C ILE A 267 19.43 18.09 2.06
N GLY A 268 20.53 18.32 1.29
CA GLY A 268 21.47 19.41 1.57
C GLY A 268 22.30 19.19 2.84
N TRP A 269 22.53 17.94 3.23
CA TRP A 269 23.34 17.63 4.40
C TRP A 269 24.82 17.87 4.10
N THR A 270 25.45 18.73 4.88
CA THR A 270 26.90 18.95 4.82
C THR A 270 27.56 18.13 5.92
N SER A 271 28.61 17.38 5.57
CA SER A 271 29.41 16.66 6.54
C SER A 271 29.97 17.62 7.57
N LEU A 272 29.60 17.44 8.84
CA LEU A 272 30.31 18.08 9.95
C LEU A 272 31.63 17.30 10.15
N GLU A 273 32.75 18.02 10.27
CA GLU A 273 34.05 17.41 10.54
C GLU A 273 33.98 16.36 11.65
N GLY A 274 34.51 15.17 11.40
CA GLY A 274 34.58 14.07 12.35
C GLY A 274 33.36 13.12 12.40
N ARG A 275 32.32 13.31 11.58
CA ARG A 275 31.22 12.33 11.48
C ARG A 275 31.38 11.49 10.22
N PRO A 276 31.29 10.14 10.33
CA PRO A 276 31.34 9.29 9.16
C PRO A 276 30.17 9.59 8.22
N THR A 277 30.44 9.71 6.94
CA THR A 277 29.40 9.79 5.91
C THR A 277 28.64 8.48 5.88
N PRO A 278 27.31 8.44 6.04
CA PRO A 278 26.54 7.23 5.90
C PRO A 278 26.76 6.58 4.53
N PRO A 279 26.75 5.24 4.45
CA PRO A 279 26.92 4.55 3.19
C PRO A 279 25.81 4.92 2.21
N LYS A 280 26.15 5.03 0.92
CA LYS A 280 25.13 5.20 -0.13
C LYS A 280 24.22 3.98 -0.15
N ILE A 281 22.91 4.23 -0.14
CA ILE A 281 21.91 3.17 -0.26
C ILE A 281 21.81 2.80 -1.73
N HIS A 282 21.94 1.52 -2.04
CA HIS A 282 21.70 1.05 -3.41
C HIS A 282 20.20 1.14 -3.72
N PHE A 283 19.87 1.87 -4.79
CA PHE A 283 18.51 1.95 -5.30
C PHE A 283 18.22 0.70 -6.16
N GLU A 284 17.38 -0.17 -5.65
CA GLU A 284 16.89 -1.34 -6.38
C GLU A 284 15.43 -1.11 -6.76
N PRO A 285 15.15 -0.42 -7.88
CA PRO A 285 13.80 -0.01 -8.22
C PRO A 285 12.92 -1.20 -8.57
N LEU A 286 11.64 -1.08 -8.27
CA LEU A 286 10.63 -2.06 -8.66
C LEU A 286 10.45 -2.09 -10.18
N GLU A 287 10.52 -0.92 -10.84
CA GLU A 287 10.57 -0.76 -12.29
C GLU A 287 12.01 -0.42 -12.71
N LYS A 288 12.62 -1.25 -13.57
CA LYS A 288 14.01 -1.05 -14.06
C LYS A 288 14.07 -0.30 -15.40
N GLU A 289 12.91 -0.09 -16.05
CA GLU A 289 12.75 0.56 -17.36
C GLU A 289 11.71 1.68 -17.34
#